data_cb3778026cf530818cca1cf1836ab87b
#
_entry.id   cb3778026cf530818cca1cf1836ab87b
#
_cell.length_a   1.000
_cell.length_b   1.000
_cell.length_c   1.000
_cell.angle_alpha   90.00
_cell.angle_beta   90.00
_cell.angle_gamma   90.00
#
_symmetry.space_group_name_H-M   'P 1'
#
loop_
_entity.id
_entity.type
_entity.pdbx_description
1 polymer ?
#
loop_
_entity_poly.entity_id
_entity_poly.type
_entity_poly.pdbx_seq_one_letter_code
_entity_poly.pdbx_strand_id
1 'polypeptide(L)'
;MPWRHSKGSIVRALLLAPMMLSYLLLLGSCSLPNENESAFQSGAHTNQPHEMAGPYTIKFVYTGAGQKDEAAVEAAINDYLKGKLDARVDLMPIDWGQWEDRINLMIASREKVDVIFTAQWNKHAVNVAKGAFLELSELLESYGQGILGSLDPAFLSGSKIDGGNYGVPTNKELAAQGGIIYRKDIAEELAIDMSLVHTIADLEPVFARVKSMKPDMTPIYMKQGETFNAHYIGNYDSLGDTSIPGILLKDGDSTVVRPNYETERYVETLRITRDFYQKGYINNDAVTNGTMNMDALMGGSVFSITSSLKPGKAEEIAMATGLVGKLAQRELNAKTISTSETAGSMLGISSTSQRPDLAMGWINLLHTDRDLNNLVNYGIKGMHYEQAGDGIIRQTDRTQDYNPSSNWMFGNQFLNDVWDTEDPDKWEKFRAFNEGAHLSPGLGFVFDSAPVKAEVAAVVNVDRQYLNALDTGTVDIDHVLPQYEEKLKSAGIARIIKEKQRQFDAYLAEK
;
A
#
# COMPACT_ATOMS: atom_id res chain seq x y z
N MET A 1 -6.58 30.68 -57.08
CA MET A 1 -5.33 30.68 -57.89
C MET A 1 -4.39 29.66 -57.29
N PRO A 2 -3.94 28.70 -58.07
CA PRO A 2 -3.20 27.53 -57.61
C PRO A 2 -1.71 27.64 -57.98
N TRP A 3 -0.87 26.82 -57.33
CA TRP A 3 0.39 26.24 -57.88
C TRP A 3 0.83 25.13 -56.94
N ARG A 4 0.70 23.87 -57.25
CA ARG A 4 1.36 22.92 -58.18
C ARG A 4 2.76 22.47 -57.71
N HIS A 5 2.77 21.19 -57.37
CA HIS A 5 3.68 20.07 -57.71
C HIS A 5 5.20 20.20 -57.46
N SER A 6 5.73 19.18 -56.79
CA SER A 6 6.69 18.28 -57.43
C SER A 6 6.85 16.96 -56.70
N LYS A 7 6.75 15.92 -57.49
CA LYS A 7 6.99 14.49 -57.21
C LYS A 7 8.50 14.20 -57.18
N GLY A 8 8.86 13.12 -56.52
CA GLY A 8 10.18 12.50 -56.63
C GLY A 8 10.24 11.16 -55.91
N SER A 9 9.70 10.13 -56.52
CA SER A 9 10.01 8.72 -56.22
C SER A 9 11.44 8.40 -56.63
N ILE A 10 12.16 7.50 -55.90
CA ILE A 10 12.94 6.42 -56.51
C ILE A 10 13.15 5.32 -55.47
N VAL A 11 12.62 4.19 -55.83
CA VAL A 11 12.85 2.81 -55.38
C VAL A 11 14.27 2.38 -55.68
N ARG A 12 14.91 1.64 -54.83
CA ARG A 12 15.77 0.50 -55.19
C ARG A 12 15.96 -0.48 -54.03
N ALA A 13 15.36 -1.60 -54.22
CA ALA A 13 15.69 -2.87 -53.61
C ALA A 13 16.95 -3.46 -54.26
N LEU A 14 17.66 -4.35 -53.53
CA LEU A 14 18.41 -5.53 -53.98
C LEU A 14 19.31 -5.99 -52.80
N LEU A 15 19.05 -7.12 -52.25
CA LEU A 15 19.43 -8.53 -52.51
C LEU A 15 20.59 -8.99 -51.64
N LEU A 16 20.30 -10.01 -50.78
CA LEU A 16 20.86 -11.38 -50.75
C LEU A 16 22.36 -11.48 -50.43
N ALA A 17 22.87 -12.32 -49.62
CA ALA A 17 22.55 -13.65 -49.13
C ALA A 17 23.68 -14.10 -48.16
N PRO A 18 23.69 -15.34 -47.61
CA PRO A 18 24.37 -15.71 -46.38
C PRO A 18 25.77 -16.28 -46.63
N MET A 19 26.63 -16.23 -45.63
CA MET A 19 27.88 -16.99 -45.66
C MET A 19 28.05 -17.83 -44.38
N MET A 20 27.64 -19.09 -44.49
CA MET A 20 28.19 -20.19 -43.71
C MET A 20 29.67 -20.33 -44.04
N LEU A 21 30.52 -20.47 -43.05
CA LEU A 21 31.71 -21.31 -43.19
C LEU A 21 32.17 -21.84 -41.85
N SER A 22 32.07 -23.16 -41.79
CA SER A 22 32.64 -24.05 -40.83
C SER A 22 34.17 -23.95 -40.79
N TYR A 23 34.79 -24.12 -39.61
CA TYR A 23 36.12 -24.72 -39.55
C TYR A 23 36.27 -25.71 -38.39
N LEU A 24 36.70 -26.87 -38.77
CA LEU A 24 36.97 -28.11 -38.07
C LEU A 24 38.17 -27.98 -37.12
N LEU A 25 38.05 -28.71 -36.02
CA LEU A 25 39.00 -29.68 -35.40
C LEU A 25 40.49 -29.46 -35.56
N LEU A 26 41.19 -29.35 -34.44
CA LEU A 26 42.49 -29.96 -34.26
C LEU A 26 42.59 -30.62 -32.87
N LEU A 27 42.61 -31.94 -32.90
CA LEU A 27 43.01 -32.83 -31.83
C LEU A 27 44.55 -32.79 -31.69
N GLY A 28 45.02 -32.60 -30.48
CA GLY A 28 46.43 -32.80 -30.12
C GLY A 28 46.51 -33.62 -28.83
N SER A 29 46.71 -34.92 -29.04
CA SER A 29 47.05 -35.93 -28.02
C SER A 29 48.54 -35.88 -27.73
N CYS A 30 48.95 -35.92 -26.45
CA CYS A 30 50.16 -36.59 -26.00
C CYS A 30 50.13 -36.89 -24.50
N SER A 31 49.99 -38.18 -24.25
CA SER A 31 50.75 -39.11 -23.36
C SER A 31 51.02 -38.70 -21.90
N LEU A 32 50.51 -39.57 -21.04
CA LEU A 32 50.92 -39.84 -19.67
C LEU A 32 52.37 -40.38 -19.56
N PRO A 33 52.98 -40.29 -18.38
CA PRO A 33 53.29 -41.54 -17.67
C PRO A 33 52.75 -41.57 -16.23
N ASN A 34 52.66 -42.78 -15.80
CA ASN A 34 52.05 -43.41 -14.63
C ASN A 34 52.95 -43.28 -13.37
N GLU A 35 52.26 -43.56 -12.24
CA GLU A 35 52.76 -44.05 -10.94
C GLU A 35 53.22 -42.99 -9.90
N ASN A 36 52.33 -42.74 -8.85
CA ASN A 36 52.58 -43.34 -7.53
C ASN A 36 51.38 -43.14 -6.59
N GLU A 37 50.97 -44.24 -5.98
CA GLU A 37 50.06 -44.28 -4.85
C GLU A 37 50.62 -43.51 -3.67
N SER A 38 49.83 -42.64 -3.05
CA SER A 38 49.92 -42.43 -1.61
C SER A 38 48.69 -41.73 -1.05
N ALA A 39 48.02 -42.45 -0.15
CA ALA A 39 47.30 -41.97 1.03
C ALA A 39 46.12 -41.03 0.87
N PHE A 40 44.90 -41.58 0.94
CA PHE A 40 43.68 -40.93 1.40
C PHE A 40 43.94 -40.30 2.79
N GLN A 41 44.16 -38.97 2.82
CA GLN A 41 43.91 -38.19 3.99
C GLN A 41 42.56 -37.50 3.83
N SER A 42 41.60 -37.94 4.63
CA SER A 42 40.33 -37.27 4.86
C SER A 42 40.60 -35.90 5.47
N GLY A 43 40.71 -34.89 4.61
CA GLY A 43 40.68 -33.50 5.04
C GLY A 43 39.24 -33.16 5.44
N ALA A 44 39.00 -33.11 6.73
CA ALA A 44 37.82 -32.46 7.27
C ALA A 44 37.82 -31.00 6.75
N HIS A 45 36.89 -30.68 5.84
CA HIS A 45 36.55 -29.30 5.56
C HIS A 45 35.95 -28.72 6.83
N THR A 46 36.78 -28.13 7.68
CA THR A 46 36.34 -27.15 8.66
C THR A 46 35.80 -26.00 7.87
N ASN A 47 34.45 -25.89 7.80
CA ASN A 47 33.78 -24.64 7.52
C ASN A 47 34.20 -23.64 8.58
N GLN A 48 35.27 -22.91 8.32
CA GLN A 48 35.52 -21.68 9.08
C GLN A 48 34.40 -20.72 8.72
N PRO A 49 33.66 -20.19 9.70
CA PRO A 49 32.77 -19.06 9.44
C PRO A 49 33.65 -17.94 8.86
N HIS A 50 33.29 -17.43 7.70
CA HIS A 50 33.82 -16.15 7.22
C HIS A 50 33.42 -15.12 8.31
N GLU A 51 34.32 -14.81 9.22
CA GLU A 51 34.20 -13.63 10.08
C GLU A 51 34.07 -12.43 9.15
N MET A 52 32.85 -11.93 8.98
CA MET A 52 32.62 -10.62 8.38
C MET A 52 33.24 -9.59 9.29
N ALA A 53 34.25 -8.87 8.79
CA ALA A 53 34.93 -7.82 9.54
C ALA A 53 33.96 -6.65 9.76
N GLY A 54 33.21 -6.68 10.87
CA GLY A 54 32.26 -5.65 11.28
C GLY A 54 30.82 -6.17 11.50
N PRO A 55 29.94 -5.36 12.09
CA PRO A 55 28.56 -5.74 12.33
C PRO A 55 27.81 -5.95 10.99
N TYR A 56 26.87 -6.89 10.97
CA TYR A 56 26.00 -7.13 9.82
C TYR A 56 25.20 -5.90 9.43
N THR A 57 24.98 -5.67 8.12
CA THR A 57 24.16 -4.54 7.66
C THR A 57 22.81 -5.07 7.17
N ILE A 58 21.74 -4.73 7.89
CA ILE A 58 20.35 -5.01 7.55
C ILE A 58 19.92 -4.01 6.46
N LYS A 59 19.57 -4.49 5.29
CA LYS A 59 18.98 -3.68 4.22
C LYS A 59 17.48 -3.59 4.44
N PHE A 60 17.02 -2.40 4.80
CA PHE A 60 15.62 -2.10 5.09
C PHE A 60 14.97 -1.35 3.93
N VAL A 61 14.15 -2.05 3.15
CA VAL A 61 13.46 -1.55 1.96
C VAL A 61 12.03 -1.14 2.30
N TYR A 62 11.68 0.11 2.03
CA TYR A 62 10.35 0.63 2.28
C TYR A 62 9.94 1.64 1.21
N THR A 63 8.63 1.94 1.12
CA THR A 63 8.13 2.92 0.16
C THR A 63 8.18 4.33 0.73
N GLY A 64 8.62 5.29 -0.07
CA GLY A 64 8.72 6.70 0.30
C GLY A 64 9.77 7.43 -0.53
N ALA A 65 9.68 8.75 -0.55
CA ALA A 65 10.72 9.58 -1.17
C ALA A 65 11.97 9.63 -0.29
N GLY A 66 13.14 9.62 -0.90
CA GLY A 66 14.40 9.86 -0.19
C GLY A 66 14.39 11.23 0.50
N GLN A 67 14.93 11.28 1.71
CA GLN A 67 14.94 12.46 2.55
C GLN A 67 16.32 13.16 2.44
N LYS A 68 16.35 14.48 2.53
CA LYS A 68 17.60 15.26 2.43
C LYS A 68 18.61 14.86 3.50
N ASP A 69 18.17 14.67 4.73
CA ASP A 69 19.02 14.31 5.87
C ASP A 69 19.01 12.79 6.20
N GLU A 70 18.58 11.93 5.25
CA GLU A 70 18.49 10.48 5.43
C GLU A 70 19.80 9.87 5.93
N ALA A 71 20.94 10.22 5.32
CA ALA A 71 22.25 9.72 5.72
C ALA A 71 22.62 10.12 7.18
N ALA A 72 22.22 11.30 7.62
CA ALA A 72 22.47 11.75 8.99
C ALA A 72 21.60 10.97 10.00
N VAL A 73 20.34 10.72 9.65
CA VAL A 73 19.43 9.92 10.48
C VAL A 73 19.86 8.46 10.52
N GLU A 74 20.25 7.88 9.38
CA GLU A 74 20.81 6.52 9.33
C GLU A 74 22.05 6.38 10.22
N ALA A 75 22.95 7.35 10.18
CA ALA A 75 24.12 7.35 11.05
C ALA A 75 23.72 7.40 12.53
N ALA A 76 22.72 8.21 12.90
CA ALA A 76 22.21 8.29 14.27
C ALA A 76 21.52 6.98 14.71
N ILE A 77 20.75 6.34 13.83
CA ILE A 77 20.15 5.01 14.07
C ILE A 77 21.28 4.00 14.33
N ASN A 78 22.28 3.96 13.49
CA ASN A 78 23.40 3.04 13.60
C ASN A 78 24.25 3.28 14.86
N ASP A 79 24.32 4.52 15.35
CA ASP A 79 24.95 4.82 16.62
C ASP A 79 24.09 4.37 17.82
N TYR A 80 22.78 4.56 17.72
CA TYR A 80 21.82 4.16 18.73
C TYR A 80 21.72 2.62 18.89
N LEU A 81 21.90 1.87 17.80
CA LEU A 81 21.87 0.40 17.83
C LEU A 81 23.08 -0.23 18.51
N LYS A 82 24.17 0.50 18.73
CA LYS A 82 25.36 -0.04 19.42
C LYS A 82 25.01 -0.55 20.81
N GLY A 83 25.28 -1.83 21.05
CA GLY A 83 24.97 -2.50 22.31
C GLY A 83 23.49 -2.93 22.47
N LYS A 84 22.64 -2.67 21.50
CA LYS A 84 21.23 -3.14 21.46
C LYS A 84 21.02 -4.24 20.42
N LEU A 85 21.67 -4.12 19.28
CA LEU A 85 21.60 -5.09 18.17
C LEU A 85 22.98 -5.17 17.51
N ASP A 86 23.51 -6.37 17.30
CA ASP A 86 24.80 -6.57 16.62
C ASP A 86 24.64 -6.43 15.09
N ALA A 87 24.06 -5.31 14.68
CA ALA A 87 23.84 -4.97 13.29
C ALA A 87 23.84 -3.45 13.09
N ARG A 88 24.02 -3.09 11.82
CA ARG A 88 23.72 -1.76 11.26
C ARG A 88 22.47 -1.85 10.40
N VAL A 89 21.88 -0.71 10.08
CA VAL A 89 20.74 -0.61 9.16
C VAL A 89 21.14 0.30 8.01
N ASP A 90 20.78 -0.10 6.79
CA ASP A 90 20.87 0.66 5.54
C ASP A 90 19.43 0.98 5.12
N LEU A 91 19.05 2.25 5.16
CA LEU A 91 17.71 2.73 4.79
C LEU A 91 17.57 2.79 3.28
N MET A 92 16.62 2.10 2.71
CA MET A 92 16.42 1.99 1.26
C MET A 92 15.00 2.44 0.85
N PRO A 93 14.68 3.74 0.90
CA PRO A 93 13.39 4.23 0.42
C PRO A 93 13.27 4.05 -1.09
N ILE A 94 12.10 3.66 -1.55
CA ILE A 94 11.75 3.55 -2.96
C ILE A 94 10.50 4.39 -3.21
N ASP A 95 10.58 5.32 -4.15
CA ASP A 95 9.44 6.15 -4.53
C ASP A 95 8.21 5.33 -4.92
N TRP A 96 7.03 5.80 -4.52
CA TRP A 96 5.76 5.14 -4.77
C TRP A 96 5.53 4.77 -6.24
N GLY A 97 5.92 5.66 -7.15
CA GLY A 97 5.79 5.43 -8.59
C GLY A 97 6.69 4.32 -9.14
N GLN A 98 7.76 3.96 -8.42
CA GLN A 98 8.73 2.95 -8.83
C GLN A 98 8.62 1.66 -8.00
N TRP A 99 7.83 1.67 -6.94
CA TRP A 99 7.76 0.60 -5.94
C TRP A 99 7.50 -0.77 -6.56
N GLU A 100 6.42 -0.90 -7.32
CA GLU A 100 6.00 -2.20 -7.88
C GLU A 100 7.07 -2.81 -8.79
N ASP A 101 7.60 -2.02 -9.71
CA ASP A 101 8.63 -2.47 -10.66
C ASP A 101 9.92 -2.87 -9.94
N ARG A 102 10.34 -2.08 -8.96
CA ARG A 102 11.57 -2.31 -8.21
C ARG A 102 11.44 -3.56 -7.33
N ILE A 103 10.33 -3.76 -6.63
CA ILE A 103 10.11 -4.97 -5.81
C ILE A 103 10.00 -6.23 -6.70
N ASN A 104 9.31 -6.16 -7.83
CA ASN A 104 9.26 -7.28 -8.77
C ASN A 104 10.66 -7.65 -9.28
N LEU A 105 11.50 -6.67 -9.58
CA LEU A 105 12.89 -6.89 -10.01
C LEU A 105 13.73 -7.51 -8.88
N MET A 106 13.65 -7.00 -7.66
CA MET A 106 14.36 -7.53 -6.48
C MET A 106 14.03 -9.01 -6.25
N ILE A 107 12.73 -9.36 -6.31
CA ILE A 107 12.26 -10.73 -6.13
C ILE A 107 12.79 -11.63 -7.27
N ALA A 108 12.66 -11.18 -8.53
CA ALA A 108 13.05 -11.96 -9.69
C ALA A 108 14.58 -12.19 -9.77
N SER A 109 15.39 -11.19 -9.39
CA SER A 109 16.84 -11.27 -9.36
C SER A 109 17.41 -11.92 -8.09
N ARG A 110 16.55 -12.24 -7.10
CA ARG A 110 16.95 -12.69 -5.76
C ARG A 110 17.97 -11.75 -5.11
N GLU A 111 17.72 -10.44 -5.24
CA GLU A 111 18.57 -9.43 -4.62
C GLU A 111 18.67 -9.64 -3.10
N LYS A 112 19.87 -9.53 -2.55
CA LYS A 112 20.08 -9.69 -1.10
C LYS A 112 19.60 -8.47 -0.36
N VAL A 113 18.45 -8.59 0.26
CA VAL A 113 17.82 -7.61 1.15
C VAL A 113 17.24 -8.34 2.36
N ASP A 114 16.97 -7.65 3.45
CA ASP A 114 16.59 -8.29 4.70
C ASP A 114 15.14 -8.00 5.08
N VAL A 115 14.77 -6.75 5.20
CA VAL A 115 13.42 -6.34 5.59
C VAL A 115 12.78 -5.55 4.46
N ILE A 116 11.55 -5.92 4.09
CA ILE A 116 10.80 -5.27 3.01
C ILE A 116 9.42 -4.90 3.54
N PHE A 117 9.00 -3.65 3.33
CA PHE A 117 7.62 -3.25 3.53
C PHE A 117 6.70 -4.06 2.61
N THR A 118 5.57 -4.50 3.16
CA THR A 118 4.55 -5.22 2.40
C THR A 118 3.16 -4.98 2.98
N ALA A 119 2.12 -5.14 2.18
CA ALA A 119 0.75 -4.93 2.61
C ALA A 119 -0.21 -5.79 1.76
N GLN A 120 -1.37 -6.13 2.32
CA GLN A 120 -2.40 -6.89 1.63
C GLN A 120 -2.79 -6.24 0.30
N TRP A 121 -3.03 -4.93 0.32
CA TRP A 121 -3.35 -4.13 -0.86
C TRP A 121 -2.16 -3.96 -1.83
N ASN A 122 -0.94 -4.30 -1.41
CA ASN A 122 0.31 -4.18 -2.18
C ASN A 122 0.91 -5.55 -2.53
N LYS A 123 0.10 -6.46 -3.01
CA LYS A 123 0.49 -7.78 -3.56
C LYS A 123 1.21 -8.71 -2.58
N HIS A 124 0.99 -8.56 -1.26
CA HIS A 124 1.63 -9.42 -0.26
C HIS A 124 1.45 -10.90 -0.58
N ALA A 125 0.20 -11.37 -0.75
CA ALA A 125 -0.09 -12.78 -1.02
C ALA A 125 0.58 -13.29 -2.31
N VAL A 126 0.59 -12.49 -3.38
CA VAL A 126 1.27 -12.82 -4.64
C VAL A 126 2.78 -12.97 -4.43
N ASN A 127 3.38 -12.11 -3.62
CA ASN A 127 4.81 -12.16 -3.34
C ASN A 127 5.17 -13.32 -2.39
N VAL A 128 4.30 -13.66 -1.44
CA VAL A 128 4.44 -14.88 -0.62
C VAL A 128 4.41 -16.12 -1.52
N ALA A 129 3.46 -16.23 -2.42
CA ALA A 129 3.36 -17.35 -3.37
C ALA A 129 4.57 -17.45 -4.30
N LYS A 130 5.29 -16.35 -4.57
CA LYS A 130 6.58 -16.36 -5.31
C LYS A 130 7.78 -16.76 -4.43
N GLY A 131 7.58 -16.98 -3.13
CA GLY A 131 8.66 -17.29 -2.18
C GLY A 131 9.55 -16.09 -1.84
N ALA A 132 9.00 -14.87 -1.86
CA ALA A 132 9.73 -13.65 -1.56
C ALA A 132 10.05 -13.49 -0.07
N PHE A 133 9.21 -14.01 0.81
CA PHE A 133 9.29 -13.84 2.25
C PHE A 133 9.48 -15.16 2.99
N LEU A 134 10.13 -15.10 4.14
CA LEU A 134 10.21 -16.19 5.09
C LEU A 134 8.91 -16.31 5.88
N GLU A 135 8.56 -17.54 6.28
CA GLU A 135 7.57 -17.77 7.33
C GLU A 135 8.18 -17.39 8.68
N LEU A 136 7.45 -16.67 9.52
CA LEU A 136 7.98 -15.92 10.65
C LEU A 136 7.67 -16.51 12.02
N SER A 137 6.90 -17.59 12.15
CA SER A 137 6.43 -18.09 13.46
C SER A 137 7.59 -18.41 14.40
N GLU A 138 8.60 -19.14 13.95
CA GLU A 138 9.78 -19.48 14.77
C GLU A 138 10.63 -18.25 15.11
N LEU A 139 10.73 -17.29 14.18
CA LEU A 139 11.47 -16.04 14.39
C LEU A 139 10.75 -15.13 15.40
N LEU A 140 9.42 -15.06 15.35
CA LEU A 140 8.59 -14.32 16.31
C LEU A 140 8.76 -14.90 17.72
N GLU A 141 8.70 -16.22 17.85
CA GLU A 141 8.90 -16.90 19.13
C GLU A 141 10.31 -16.70 19.70
N SER A 142 11.34 -16.69 18.85
CA SER A 142 12.74 -16.63 19.31
C SER A 142 13.26 -15.20 19.49
N TYR A 143 12.86 -14.26 18.62
CA TYR A 143 13.43 -12.91 18.55
C TYR A 143 12.39 -11.80 18.54
N GLY A 144 11.09 -12.13 18.46
CA GLY A 144 9.96 -11.20 18.35
C GLY A 144 9.10 -11.09 19.59
N GLN A 145 9.60 -11.43 20.78
CA GLN A 145 8.80 -11.47 22.02
C GLN A 145 8.14 -10.12 22.36
N GLY A 146 8.82 -9.01 22.07
CA GLY A 146 8.24 -7.69 22.27
C GLY A 146 7.09 -7.39 21.32
N ILE A 147 7.14 -7.92 20.09
CA ILE A 147 6.05 -7.85 19.12
C ILE A 147 4.84 -8.61 19.66
N LEU A 148 5.03 -9.86 20.09
CA LEU A 148 3.98 -10.71 20.66
C LEU A 148 3.33 -10.09 21.92
N GLY A 149 4.10 -9.34 22.69
CA GLY A 149 3.62 -8.66 23.92
C GLY A 149 2.93 -7.33 23.68
N SER A 150 3.16 -6.68 22.54
CA SER A 150 2.64 -5.33 22.26
C SER A 150 1.55 -5.29 21.19
N LEU A 151 1.51 -6.28 20.30
CA LEU A 151 0.57 -6.32 19.18
C LEU A 151 -0.70 -7.08 19.57
N ASP A 152 -1.88 -6.52 19.24
CA ASP A 152 -3.13 -7.25 19.40
C ASP A 152 -3.08 -8.55 18.58
N PRO A 153 -3.41 -9.72 19.18
CA PRO A 153 -3.38 -11.01 18.50
C PRO A 153 -4.20 -11.06 17.20
N ALA A 154 -5.24 -10.23 17.07
CA ALA A 154 -6.04 -10.12 15.87
C ALA A 154 -5.22 -9.70 14.64
N PHE A 155 -4.17 -8.89 14.81
CA PHE A 155 -3.28 -8.51 13.71
C PHE A 155 -2.55 -9.74 13.14
N LEU A 156 -1.91 -10.54 14.00
CA LEU A 156 -1.17 -11.73 13.55
C LEU A 156 -2.11 -12.82 13.02
N SER A 157 -3.27 -13.03 13.66
CA SER A 157 -4.25 -14.01 13.17
C SER A 157 -4.89 -13.59 11.85
N GLY A 158 -5.17 -12.28 11.69
CA GLY A 158 -5.79 -11.72 10.49
C GLY A 158 -4.81 -11.48 9.33
N SER A 159 -3.49 -11.64 9.53
CA SER A 159 -2.46 -11.47 8.49
C SER A 159 -1.87 -12.78 7.98
N LYS A 160 -2.40 -13.93 8.41
CA LYS A 160 -1.92 -15.25 7.98
C LYS A 160 -2.25 -15.52 6.52
N ILE A 161 -1.35 -16.24 5.86
CA ILE A 161 -1.56 -16.86 4.54
C ILE A 161 -1.25 -18.34 4.72
N ASP A 162 -2.20 -19.22 4.39
CA ASP A 162 -2.08 -20.67 4.54
C ASP A 162 -1.58 -21.08 5.95
N GLY A 163 -2.09 -20.41 6.97
CA GLY A 163 -1.77 -20.67 8.38
C GLY A 163 -0.46 -20.05 8.88
N GLY A 164 0.41 -19.52 8.02
CA GLY A 164 1.70 -18.89 8.36
C GLY A 164 1.67 -17.36 8.31
N ASN A 165 2.52 -16.71 9.12
CA ASN A 165 2.76 -15.27 9.04
C ASN A 165 4.00 -15.00 8.19
N TYR A 166 3.87 -14.17 7.16
CA TYR A 166 4.97 -13.76 6.26
C TYR A 166 5.28 -12.26 6.34
N GLY A 167 4.70 -11.59 7.30
CA GLY A 167 4.94 -10.19 7.63
C GLY A 167 4.50 -9.90 9.05
N VAL A 168 5.19 -8.99 9.71
CA VAL A 168 4.83 -8.47 11.03
C VAL A 168 3.99 -7.22 10.84
N PRO A 169 2.70 -7.21 11.22
CA PRO A 169 1.85 -6.04 11.12
C PRO A 169 2.36 -4.87 11.97
N THR A 170 2.21 -3.66 11.45
CA THR A 170 2.41 -2.44 12.23
C THR A 170 1.32 -2.33 13.29
N ASN A 171 1.68 -2.08 14.53
CA ASN A 171 0.74 -1.80 15.62
C ASN A 171 0.21 -0.37 15.46
N LYS A 172 -1.03 -0.24 15.02
CA LYS A 172 -1.68 1.04 14.69
C LYS A 172 -3.20 0.93 14.89
N GLU A 173 -3.97 1.92 14.41
CA GLU A 173 -5.42 1.76 14.32
C GLU A 173 -5.76 0.49 13.52
N LEU A 174 -6.69 -0.30 14.04
CA LEU A 174 -7.14 -1.56 13.44
C LEU A 174 -8.40 -1.35 12.60
N ALA A 175 -9.31 -0.48 13.06
CA ALA A 175 -10.51 -0.18 12.32
C ALA A 175 -10.23 0.73 11.12
N ALA A 176 -11.06 0.62 10.07
CA ALA A 176 -11.09 1.52 8.94
C ALA A 176 -12.47 2.14 8.77
N GLN A 177 -12.48 3.36 8.30
CA GLN A 177 -13.68 4.13 7.99
C GLN A 177 -13.43 4.98 6.75
N GLY A 178 -14.42 5.15 5.91
CA GLY A 178 -14.31 5.97 4.71
C GLY A 178 -15.05 7.29 4.85
N GLY A 179 -14.58 8.29 4.10
CA GLY A 179 -15.25 9.57 4.07
C GLY A 179 -14.52 10.62 3.25
N ILE A 180 -14.67 11.87 3.63
CA ILE A 180 -14.05 13.01 2.98
C ILE A 180 -13.24 13.87 3.96
N ILE A 181 -12.18 14.47 3.43
CA ILE A 181 -11.50 15.62 4.03
C ILE A 181 -11.99 16.85 3.29
N TYR A 182 -12.40 17.89 4.03
CA TYR A 182 -12.97 19.09 3.44
C TYR A 182 -12.41 20.38 4.04
N ARG A 183 -12.55 21.48 3.30
CA ARG A 183 -12.18 22.83 3.72
C ARG A 183 -13.18 23.32 4.78
N LYS A 184 -12.81 23.18 6.04
CA LYS A 184 -13.59 23.65 7.20
C LYS A 184 -13.85 25.16 7.14
N ASP A 185 -12.83 25.94 6.82
CA ASP A 185 -12.91 27.39 6.67
C ASP A 185 -13.94 27.81 5.61
N ILE A 186 -14.05 27.08 4.50
CA ILE A 186 -15.06 27.33 3.46
C ILE A 186 -16.45 26.87 3.92
N ALA A 187 -16.58 25.75 4.62
CA ALA A 187 -17.87 25.31 5.15
C ALA A 187 -18.43 26.33 6.16
N GLU A 188 -17.59 26.85 7.04
CA GLU A 188 -17.94 27.91 7.98
C GLU A 188 -18.33 29.22 7.26
N GLU A 189 -17.56 29.67 6.28
CA GLU A 189 -17.86 30.85 5.45
C GLU A 189 -19.24 30.75 4.78
N LEU A 190 -19.56 29.55 4.26
CA LEU A 190 -20.81 29.30 3.53
C LEU A 190 -21.98 28.87 4.43
N ALA A 191 -21.78 28.85 5.75
CA ALA A 191 -22.76 28.38 6.75
C ALA A 191 -23.30 26.97 6.43
N ILE A 192 -22.38 26.03 6.05
CA ILE A 192 -22.67 24.64 5.76
C ILE A 192 -22.52 23.83 7.05
N ASP A 193 -23.58 23.16 7.48
CA ASP A 193 -23.54 22.23 8.61
C ASP A 193 -23.17 20.81 8.15
N MET A 194 -21.90 20.47 8.28
CA MET A 194 -21.38 19.14 7.91
C MET A 194 -21.82 18.04 8.88
N SER A 195 -22.41 18.37 10.05
CA SER A 195 -22.91 17.36 10.98
C SER A 195 -24.11 16.56 10.44
N LEU A 196 -24.81 17.13 9.47
CA LEU A 196 -25.96 16.51 8.80
C LEU A 196 -25.58 15.50 7.71
N VAL A 197 -24.29 15.42 7.34
CA VAL A 197 -23.80 14.53 6.30
C VAL A 197 -23.44 13.18 6.92
N HIS A 198 -24.06 12.09 6.48
CA HIS A 198 -23.81 10.72 6.95
C HIS A 198 -23.59 9.72 5.80
N THR A 199 -24.02 10.10 4.61
CA THR A 199 -23.93 9.27 3.39
C THR A 199 -23.38 10.10 2.23
N ILE A 200 -23.01 9.44 1.12
CA ILE A 200 -22.62 10.13 -0.11
C ILE A 200 -23.74 11.03 -0.64
N ALA A 201 -24.99 10.57 -0.54
CA ALA A 201 -26.16 11.33 -1.02
C ALA A 201 -26.36 12.64 -0.25
N ASP A 202 -26.06 12.69 1.04
CA ASP A 202 -26.17 13.89 1.88
C ASP A 202 -25.18 15.00 1.47
N LEU A 203 -24.19 14.69 0.64
CA LEU A 203 -23.25 15.68 0.09
C LEU A 203 -23.87 16.56 -0.99
N GLU A 204 -25.00 16.16 -1.58
CA GLU A 204 -25.63 16.91 -2.68
C GLU A 204 -25.91 18.38 -2.30
N PRO A 205 -26.66 18.72 -1.22
CA PRO A 205 -26.93 20.10 -0.85
C PRO A 205 -25.65 20.87 -0.46
N VAL A 206 -24.64 20.18 0.07
CA VAL A 206 -23.33 20.78 0.39
C VAL A 206 -22.64 21.22 -0.89
N PHE A 207 -22.53 20.32 -1.88
CA PHE A 207 -21.86 20.59 -3.14
C PHE A 207 -22.63 21.62 -3.99
N ALA A 208 -23.96 21.58 -3.97
CA ALA A 208 -24.79 22.61 -4.61
C ALA A 208 -24.51 24.00 -4.00
N ARG A 209 -24.40 24.10 -2.68
CA ARG A 209 -24.09 25.36 -1.99
C ARG A 209 -22.68 25.85 -2.35
N VAL A 210 -21.67 24.98 -2.32
CA VAL A 210 -20.29 25.32 -2.71
C VAL A 210 -20.27 25.81 -4.15
N LYS A 211 -20.86 25.06 -5.10
CA LYS A 211 -20.86 25.40 -6.52
C LYS A 211 -21.57 26.72 -6.82
N SER A 212 -22.70 26.98 -6.15
CA SER A 212 -23.46 28.21 -6.31
C SER A 212 -22.72 29.44 -5.80
N MET A 213 -22.05 29.34 -4.65
CA MET A 213 -21.42 30.48 -3.97
C MET A 213 -19.96 30.68 -4.41
N LYS A 214 -19.30 29.63 -4.87
CA LYS A 214 -17.90 29.62 -5.34
C LYS A 214 -17.81 28.85 -6.67
N PRO A 215 -18.28 29.43 -7.81
CA PRO A 215 -18.40 28.70 -9.09
C PRO A 215 -17.08 28.11 -9.61
N ASP A 216 -15.95 28.73 -9.26
CA ASP A 216 -14.61 28.30 -9.67
C ASP A 216 -14.03 27.19 -8.76
N MET A 217 -14.71 26.90 -7.63
CA MET A 217 -14.28 25.85 -6.73
C MET A 217 -14.89 24.50 -7.15
N THR A 218 -14.06 23.46 -7.16
CA THR A 218 -14.50 22.07 -7.36
C THR A 218 -14.99 21.53 -6.02
N PRO A 219 -16.30 21.18 -5.90
CA PRO A 219 -16.85 20.64 -4.65
C PRO A 219 -16.15 19.37 -4.16
N ILE A 220 -15.90 18.40 -5.05
CA ILE A 220 -15.09 17.21 -4.75
C ILE A 220 -14.15 16.90 -5.91
N TYR A 221 -12.87 16.74 -5.58
CA TYR A 221 -11.87 16.37 -6.55
C TYR A 221 -11.77 14.85 -6.62
N MET A 222 -11.80 14.30 -7.83
CA MET A 222 -11.69 12.88 -8.12
C MET A 222 -10.67 12.60 -9.21
N LYS A 223 -10.08 11.43 -9.15
CA LYS A 223 -9.22 10.83 -10.16
C LYS A 223 -9.26 9.31 -10.03
N GLN A 224 -8.53 8.60 -10.87
CA GLN A 224 -8.39 7.15 -10.73
C GLN A 224 -7.89 6.76 -9.33
N GLY A 225 -8.62 5.89 -8.67
CA GLY A 225 -8.32 5.41 -7.31
C GLY A 225 -8.71 6.37 -6.17
N GLU A 226 -9.19 7.58 -6.50
CA GLU A 226 -9.62 8.60 -5.54
C GLU A 226 -11.11 8.92 -5.79
N THR A 227 -11.98 7.94 -5.54
CA THR A 227 -13.42 7.98 -5.84
C THR A 227 -14.24 7.52 -4.64
N PHE A 228 -15.57 7.61 -4.69
CA PHE A 228 -16.44 7.09 -3.63
C PHE A 228 -16.43 5.56 -3.50
N ASN A 229 -15.89 4.82 -4.46
CA ASN A 229 -15.67 3.39 -4.34
C ASN A 229 -14.29 3.03 -3.75
N ALA A 230 -13.45 4.03 -3.48
CA ALA A 230 -12.14 3.89 -2.84
C ALA A 230 -12.19 4.20 -1.34
N HIS A 231 -11.06 4.13 -0.67
CA HIS A 231 -10.83 4.63 0.69
C HIS A 231 -11.83 4.13 1.75
N TYR A 232 -12.25 2.87 1.65
CA TYR A 232 -13.23 2.23 2.54
C TYR A 232 -14.64 2.81 2.51
N ILE A 233 -14.94 3.81 1.65
CA ILE A 233 -16.27 4.42 1.60
C ILE A 233 -17.34 3.40 1.19
N GLY A 234 -17.03 2.49 0.27
CA GLY A 234 -17.94 1.40 -0.13
C GLY A 234 -18.05 0.26 0.86
N ASN A 235 -17.15 0.17 1.85
CA ASN A 235 -17.08 -0.96 2.82
C ASN A 235 -17.00 -2.33 2.15
N TYR A 236 -16.21 -2.45 1.07
CA TYR A 236 -15.98 -3.71 0.36
C TYR A 236 -14.79 -4.48 0.95
N ASP A 237 -15.01 -5.76 1.28
CA ASP A 237 -13.95 -6.72 1.58
C ASP A 237 -13.63 -7.53 0.32
N SER A 238 -12.49 -7.28 -0.26
CA SER A 238 -12.03 -7.98 -1.48
C SER A 238 -11.52 -9.40 -1.20
N LEU A 239 -11.47 -9.82 0.06
CA LEU A 239 -11.01 -11.16 0.45
C LEU A 239 -9.59 -11.49 -0.05
N GLY A 240 -8.74 -10.47 -0.14
CA GLY A 240 -7.39 -10.58 -0.67
C GLY A 240 -6.98 -9.38 -1.50
N ASP A 241 -6.35 -9.62 -2.65
CA ASP A 241 -5.92 -8.57 -3.59
C ASP A 241 -7.14 -7.78 -4.10
N THR A 242 -7.12 -6.47 -3.92
CA THR A 242 -8.20 -5.55 -4.30
C THR A 242 -8.44 -5.46 -5.81
N SER A 243 -7.47 -5.87 -6.62
CA SER A 243 -7.61 -5.93 -8.07
C SER A 243 -8.37 -7.16 -8.57
N ILE A 244 -8.64 -8.14 -7.68
CA ILE A 244 -9.34 -9.38 -8.04
C ILE A 244 -10.81 -9.25 -7.65
N PRO A 245 -11.75 -9.32 -8.62
CA PRO A 245 -13.16 -9.14 -8.34
C PRO A 245 -13.75 -10.22 -7.41
N GLY A 246 -14.88 -9.88 -6.82
CA GLY A 246 -15.56 -10.70 -5.82
C GLY A 246 -15.33 -10.16 -4.41
N ILE A 247 -16.42 -9.67 -3.82
CA ILE A 247 -16.41 -8.97 -2.53
C ILE A 247 -17.46 -9.52 -1.58
N LEU A 248 -17.25 -9.24 -0.29
CA LEU A 248 -18.30 -9.14 0.71
C LEU A 248 -18.51 -7.67 1.10
N LEU A 249 -19.66 -7.35 1.69
CA LEU A 249 -19.83 -6.09 2.40
C LEU A 249 -19.31 -6.26 3.82
N LYS A 250 -18.33 -5.41 4.23
CA LYS A 250 -17.68 -5.50 5.54
C LYS A 250 -18.64 -5.27 6.71
N ASP A 251 -19.68 -4.45 6.49
CA ASP A 251 -20.71 -4.05 7.47
C ASP A 251 -21.99 -4.90 7.35
N GLY A 252 -21.93 -6.06 6.70
CA GLY A 252 -22.99 -7.03 6.56
C GLY A 252 -22.58 -8.42 7.05
N ASP A 253 -23.58 -9.28 7.29
CA ASP A 253 -23.36 -10.65 7.78
C ASP A 253 -23.32 -11.70 6.65
N SER A 254 -23.46 -11.27 5.40
CA SER A 254 -23.48 -12.19 4.25
C SER A 254 -22.11 -12.79 3.97
N THR A 255 -22.08 -14.11 3.84
CA THR A 255 -20.90 -14.89 3.41
C THR A 255 -20.90 -15.20 1.91
N VAL A 256 -21.82 -14.61 1.15
CA VAL A 256 -21.92 -14.82 -0.30
C VAL A 256 -21.05 -13.85 -1.05
N VAL A 257 -20.02 -14.37 -1.70
CA VAL A 257 -19.10 -13.59 -2.56
C VAL A 257 -19.82 -13.17 -3.85
N ARG A 258 -19.81 -11.87 -4.15
CA ARG A 258 -20.47 -11.28 -5.33
C ARG A 258 -19.53 -10.34 -6.08
N PRO A 259 -19.72 -10.20 -7.41
CA PRO A 259 -19.11 -9.06 -8.13
C PRO A 259 -19.63 -7.74 -7.58
N ASN A 260 -18.82 -6.69 -7.60
CA ASN A 260 -19.21 -5.35 -7.10
C ASN A 260 -20.51 -4.86 -7.77
N TYR A 261 -20.61 -5.00 -9.09
CA TYR A 261 -21.75 -4.53 -9.88
C TYR A 261 -23.08 -5.25 -9.58
N GLU A 262 -23.06 -6.38 -8.88
CA GLU A 262 -24.27 -7.07 -8.40
C GLU A 262 -24.72 -6.54 -7.02
N THR A 263 -23.96 -5.62 -6.42
CA THR A 263 -24.36 -4.99 -5.15
C THR A 263 -25.10 -3.68 -5.41
N GLU A 264 -26.24 -3.50 -4.75
CA GLU A 264 -27.03 -2.27 -4.83
C GLU A 264 -26.17 -1.05 -4.46
N ARG A 265 -25.38 -1.17 -3.39
CA ARG A 265 -24.46 -0.12 -2.92
C ARG A 265 -23.53 0.38 -4.02
N TYR A 266 -22.92 -0.50 -4.78
CA TYR A 266 -22.00 -0.11 -5.86
C TYR A 266 -22.74 0.66 -6.97
N VAL A 267 -23.88 0.10 -7.42
CA VAL A 267 -24.68 0.71 -8.49
C VAL A 267 -25.23 2.07 -8.09
N GLU A 268 -25.71 2.20 -6.84
CA GLU A 268 -26.18 3.48 -6.29
C GLU A 268 -25.04 4.51 -6.20
N THR A 269 -23.87 4.11 -5.71
CA THR A 269 -22.67 4.96 -5.66
C THR A 269 -22.31 5.49 -7.05
N LEU A 270 -22.33 4.62 -8.08
CA LEU A 270 -22.08 5.05 -9.46
C LEU A 270 -23.11 6.07 -9.94
N ARG A 271 -24.40 5.86 -9.63
CA ARG A 271 -25.48 6.81 -10.03
C ARG A 271 -25.33 8.17 -9.37
N ILE A 272 -25.05 8.21 -8.07
CA ILE A 272 -24.79 9.46 -7.35
C ILE A 272 -23.57 10.16 -7.92
N THR A 273 -22.47 9.44 -8.16
CA THR A 273 -21.24 9.98 -8.75
C THR A 273 -21.49 10.57 -10.13
N ARG A 274 -22.28 9.87 -10.97
CA ARG A 274 -22.70 10.37 -12.29
C ARG A 274 -23.50 11.66 -12.19
N ASP A 275 -24.48 11.73 -11.30
CA ASP A 275 -25.29 12.93 -11.04
C ASP A 275 -24.39 14.10 -10.60
N PHE A 276 -23.45 13.86 -9.69
CA PHE A 276 -22.49 14.87 -9.24
C PHE A 276 -21.58 15.37 -10.36
N TYR A 277 -21.11 14.45 -11.24
CA TYR A 277 -20.33 14.84 -12.41
C TYR A 277 -21.14 15.72 -13.36
N GLN A 278 -22.39 15.34 -13.66
CA GLN A 278 -23.27 16.10 -14.55
C GLN A 278 -23.61 17.50 -13.99
N LYS A 279 -23.72 17.63 -12.67
CA LYS A 279 -23.93 18.90 -11.97
C LYS A 279 -22.65 19.77 -11.88
N GLY A 280 -21.50 19.25 -12.34
CA GLY A 280 -20.22 19.94 -12.26
C GLY A 280 -19.64 20.03 -10.86
N TYR A 281 -19.98 19.10 -9.97
CA TYR A 281 -19.40 18.99 -8.63
C TYR A 281 -18.06 18.29 -8.63
N ILE A 282 -17.80 17.44 -9.63
CA ILE A 282 -16.55 16.72 -9.84
C ILE A 282 -15.75 17.44 -10.95
N ASN A 283 -14.43 17.46 -10.85
CA ASN A 283 -13.56 18.01 -11.88
C ASN A 283 -13.76 17.31 -13.24
N ASN A 284 -13.80 18.11 -14.31
CA ASN A 284 -14.12 17.60 -15.65
C ASN A 284 -13.11 16.59 -16.21
N ASP A 285 -11.87 16.64 -15.72
CA ASP A 285 -10.75 15.80 -16.14
C ASP A 285 -10.51 14.58 -15.24
N ALA A 286 -11.47 14.24 -14.37
CA ALA A 286 -11.35 13.19 -13.36
C ALA A 286 -10.86 11.83 -13.92
N VAL A 287 -11.23 11.49 -15.16
CA VAL A 287 -10.82 10.24 -15.82
C VAL A 287 -9.37 10.25 -16.30
N THR A 288 -8.79 11.42 -16.56
CA THR A 288 -7.45 11.57 -17.17
C THR A 288 -6.44 12.29 -16.28
N ASN A 289 -6.90 12.89 -15.19
CA ASN A 289 -6.05 13.70 -14.31
C ASN A 289 -5.10 12.82 -13.50
N GLY A 290 -3.80 13.19 -13.52
CA GLY A 290 -2.74 12.53 -12.74
C GLY A 290 -2.34 13.28 -11.47
N THR A 291 -2.86 14.49 -11.22
CA THR A 291 -2.52 15.27 -10.02
C THR A 291 -2.97 14.55 -8.75
N MET A 292 -2.13 14.49 -7.75
CA MET A 292 -2.51 13.90 -6.47
C MET A 292 -3.58 14.74 -5.79
N ASN A 293 -4.52 14.08 -5.09
CA ASN A 293 -5.63 14.75 -4.40
C ASN A 293 -5.15 15.77 -3.35
N MET A 294 -4.05 15.49 -2.66
CA MET A 294 -3.43 16.45 -1.74
C MET A 294 -2.92 17.70 -2.45
N ASP A 295 -2.26 17.55 -3.60
CA ASP A 295 -1.77 18.68 -4.40
C ASP A 295 -2.93 19.54 -4.92
N ALA A 296 -4.03 18.89 -5.35
CA ALA A 296 -5.23 19.56 -5.77
C ALA A 296 -5.86 20.38 -4.63
N LEU A 297 -5.88 19.82 -3.41
CA LEU A 297 -6.36 20.51 -2.21
C LEU A 297 -5.46 21.71 -1.86
N MET A 298 -4.13 21.57 -1.94
CA MET A 298 -3.16 22.66 -1.74
C MET A 298 -3.35 23.80 -2.74
N GLY A 299 -3.77 23.51 -3.96
CA GLY A 299 -4.06 24.49 -5.01
C GLY A 299 -5.18 25.49 -4.67
N GLY A 300 -5.96 25.21 -3.61
CA GLY A 300 -6.96 26.12 -3.06
C GLY A 300 -8.28 26.20 -3.82
N SER A 301 -8.42 25.55 -4.96
CA SER A 301 -9.62 25.51 -5.80
C SER A 301 -10.51 24.27 -5.57
N VAL A 302 -10.17 23.42 -4.57
CA VAL A 302 -10.89 22.22 -4.22
C VAL A 302 -11.48 22.34 -2.82
N PHE A 303 -12.77 22.00 -2.68
CA PHE A 303 -13.44 21.99 -1.38
C PHE A 303 -13.20 20.71 -0.61
N SER A 304 -13.27 19.54 -1.26
CA SER A 304 -13.10 18.24 -0.60
C SER A 304 -12.44 17.19 -1.46
N ILE A 305 -11.88 16.18 -0.81
CA ILE A 305 -11.30 14.97 -1.38
C ILE A 305 -11.82 13.73 -0.64
N THR A 306 -11.86 12.56 -1.30
CA THR A 306 -12.10 11.28 -0.64
C THR A 306 -10.90 10.86 0.19
N SER A 307 -11.12 10.15 1.30
CA SER A 307 -10.04 9.66 2.16
C SER A 307 -10.46 8.46 3.00
N SER A 308 -9.50 7.60 3.30
CA SER A 308 -9.57 6.69 4.45
C SER A 308 -9.44 7.51 5.72
N LEU A 309 -10.36 7.34 6.65
CA LEU A 309 -10.45 8.16 7.85
C LEU A 309 -10.05 7.38 9.11
N LYS A 310 -9.44 8.11 10.01
CA LYS A 310 -9.12 7.74 11.40
C LYS A 310 -9.12 9.01 12.23
N PRO A 311 -9.13 8.94 13.57
CA PRO A 311 -8.98 10.16 14.39
C PRO A 311 -7.71 10.93 13.99
N GLY A 312 -7.83 12.25 13.82
CA GLY A 312 -6.72 13.13 13.44
C GLY A 312 -6.27 13.06 11.96
N LYS A 313 -7.05 12.42 11.08
CA LYS A 313 -6.65 12.32 9.65
C LYS A 313 -6.66 13.68 8.95
N ALA A 314 -7.63 14.51 9.25
CA ALA A 314 -7.68 15.87 8.70
C ALA A 314 -6.48 16.71 9.13
N GLU A 315 -6.03 16.57 10.37
CA GLU A 315 -4.86 17.24 10.92
C GLU A 315 -3.57 16.75 10.24
N GLU A 316 -3.42 15.43 10.04
CA GLU A 316 -2.28 14.87 9.27
C GLU A 316 -2.18 15.50 7.88
N ILE A 317 -3.31 15.56 7.15
CA ILE A 317 -3.35 16.15 5.81
C ILE A 317 -3.13 17.66 5.87
N ALA A 318 -3.68 18.34 6.87
CA ALA A 318 -3.48 19.78 7.04
C ALA A 318 -2.01 20.14 7.25
N MET A 319 -1.28 19.32 8.02
CA MET A 319 0.17 19.46 8.21
C MET A 319 0.93 19.26 6.89
N ALA A 320 0.62 18.18 6.18
CA ALA A 320 1.29 17.84 4.92
C ALA A 320 1.03 18.88 3.80
N THR A 321 -0.13 19.55 3.83
CA THR A 321 -0.56 20.48 2.80
C THR A 321 -0.40 21.96 3.18
N GLY A 322 0.06 22.27 4.41
CA GLY A 322 0.14 23.65 4.90
C GLY A 322 -1.23 24.31 5.17
N LEU A 323 -2.29 23.51 5.27
CA LEU A 323 -3.67 23.98 5.53
C LEU A 323 -4.07 23.81 7.01
N VAL A 324 -3.12 23.98 7.92
CA VAL A 324 -3.32 23.83 9.38
C VAL A 324 -4.52 24.67 9.84
N GLY A 325 -5.44 24.02 10.59
CA GLY A 325 -6.67 24.63 11.11
C GLY A 325 -7.78 24.88 10.07
N LYS A 326 -7.53 24.58 8.77
CA LYS A 326 -8.48 24.82 7.68
C LYS A 326 -9.17 23.55 7.18
N LEU A 327 -8.77 22.40 7.62
CA LEU A 327 -9.36 21.11 7.22
C LEU A 327 -10.15 20.49 8.35
N ALA A 328 -11.15 19.70 7.99
CA ALA A 328 -11.84 18.76 8.87
C ALA A 328 -12.24 17.53 8.07
N GLN A 329 -12.64 16.47 8.76
CA GLN A 329 -13.09 15.23 8.16
C GLN A 329 -14.56 14.96 8.42
N ARG A 330 -15.19 14.17 7.53
CA ARG A 330 -16.54 13.68 7.70
C ARG A 330 -16.67 12.25 7.23
N GLU A 331 -17.11 11.40 8.14
CA GLU A 331 -17.35 9.98 7.93
C GLU A 331 -18.62 9.78 7.08
N LEU A 332 -18.55 8.84 6.12
CA LEU A 332 -19.68 8.52 5.23
C LEU A 332 -20.19 7.09 5.41
N ASN A 333 -19.59 6.31 6.31
CA ASN A 333 -19.98 4.94 6.58
C ASN A 333 -19.58 4.47 8.00
N ALA A 334 -19.97 3.24 8.35
CA ALA A 334 -19.60 2.61 9.62
C ALA A 334 -18.12 2.15 9.63
N LYS A 335 -17.53 2.11 10.82
CA LYS A 335 -16.20 1.53 11.06
C LYS A 335 -16.25 0.01 10.86
N THR A 336 -15.23 -0.53 10.20
CA THR A 336 -15.10 -1.96 9.93
C THR A 336 -13.68 -2.45 10.14
N ILE A 337 -13.52 -3.77 10.35
CA ILE A 337 -12.23 -4.46 10.40
C ILE A 337 -12.30 -5.65 9.46
N SER A 338 -11.33 -5.78 8.57
CA SER A 338 -11.14 -6.95 7.70
C SER A 338 -9.65 -7.33 7.65
N THR A 339 -9.32 -8.34 6.89
CA THR A 339 -7.92 -8.73 6.61
C THR A 339 -7.12 -7.60 5.98
N SER A 340 -7.78 -6.72 5.22
CA SER A 340 -7.12 -5.54 4.63
C SER A 340 -6.52 -4.61 5.68
N GLU A 341 -7.17 -4.47 6.84
CA GLU A 341 -6.69 -3.60 7.92
C GLU A 341 -5.64 -4.32 8.78
N THR A 342 -5.86 -5.59 9.15
CA THR A 342 -4.90 -6.37 9.95
C THR A 342 -3.58 -6.59 9.21
N ALA A 343 -3.63 -6.75 7.89
CA ALA A 343 -2.47 -6.91 7.01
C ALA A 343 -2.22 -5.66 6.14
N GLY A 344 -2.77 -4.51 6.53
CA GLY A 344 -2.70 -3.27 5.74
C GLY A 344 -1.33 -2.58 5.75
N SER A 345 -0.45 -2.96 6.67
CA SER A 345 0.93 -2.48 6.77
C SER A 345 1.75 -3.49 7.54
N MET A 346 2.78 -4.04 6.92
CA MET A 346 3.62 -5.09 7.51
C MET A 346 5.08 -4.92 7.09
N LEU A 347 5.97 -5.49 7.88
CA LEU A 347 7.38 -5.70 7.54
C LEU A 347 7.63 -7.20 7.36
N GLY A 348 7.97 -7.61 6.14
CA GLY A 348 8.34 -8.98 5.80
C GLY A 348 9.86 -9.18 5.85
N ILE A 349 10.32 -10.36 6.23
CA ILE A 349 11.74 -10.74 6.11
C ILE A 349 11.92 -11.46 4.79
N SER A 350 12.82 -10.95 3.96
CA SER A 350 13.12 -11.52 2.65
C SER A 350 13.67 -12.93 2.76
N SER A 351 13.25 -13.82 1.85
CA SER A 351 13.84 -15.16 1.73
C SER A 351 15.33 -15.14 1.32
N THR A 352 15.87 -13.98 0.95
CA THR A 352 17.29 -13.78 0.63
C THR A 352 18.13 -13.24 1.79
N SER A 353 17.49 -12.92 2.93
CA SER A 353 18.19 -12.47 4.14
C SER A 353 19.18 -13.52 4.62
N GLN A 354 20.37 -13.07 4.97
CA GLN A 354 21.43 -13.94 5.49
C GLN A 354 21.45 -13.98 7.04
N ARG A 355 20.74 -13.04 7.69
CA ARG A 355 20.61 -12.94 9.14
C ARG A 355 19.16 -12.57 9.51
N PRO A 356 18.21 -13.51 9.26
CA PRO A 356 16.80 -13.28 9.60
C PRO A 356 16.55 -13.06 11.11
N ASP A 357 17.42 -13.59 11.96
CA ASP A 357 17.45 -13.34 13.39
C ASP A 357 17.67 -11.84 13.72
N LEU A 358 18.65 -11.21 13.09
CA LEU A 358 18.92 -9.77 13.26
C LEU A 358 17.82 -8.92 12.60
N ALA A 359 17.30 -9.35 11.45
CA ALA A 359 16.16 -8.69 10.81
C ALA A 359 14.92 -8.70 11.72
N MET A 360 14.60 -9.82 12.37
CA MET A 360 13.52 -9.88 13.35
C MET A 360 13.83 -9.03 14.60
N GLY A 361 15.08 -9.02 15.07
CA GLY A 361 15.52 -8.16 16.17
C GLY A 361 15.32 -6.68 15.85
N TRP A 362 15.59 -6.24 14.63
CA TRP A 362 15.31 -4.87 14.16
C TRP A 362 13.80 -4.56 14.20
N ILE A 363 12.97 -5.44 13.64
CA ILE A 363 11.51 -5.27 13.66
C ILE A 363 11.00 -5.24 15.10
N ASN A 364 11.53 -6.10 15.98
CA ASN A 364 11.15 -6.13 17.40
C ASN A 364 11.50 -4.82 18.11
N LEU A 365 12.66 -4.23 17.84
CA LEU A 365 13.03 -2.93 18.39
C LEU A 365 12.09 -1.81 17.90
N LEU A 366 11.67 -1.82 16.63
CA LEU A 366 10.68 -0.87 16.13
C LEU A 366 9.33 -0.99 16.85
N HIS A 367 9.01 -2.16 17.41
CA HIS A 367 7.78 -2.40 18.15
C HIS A 367 7.88 -2.07 19.65
N THR A 368 9.09 -1.96 20.21
CA THR A 368 9.28 -1.89 21.67
C THR A 368 10.11 -0.71 22.16
N ASP A 369 10.95 -0.14 21.31
CA ASP A 369 11.87 0.94 21.67
C ASP A 369 11.35 2.29 21.15
N ARG A 370 10.82 3.12 22.07
CA ARG A 370 10.23 4.43 21.75
C ARG A 370 11.24 5.38 21.10
N ASP A 371 12.45 5.44 21.64
CA ASP A 371 13.45 6.39 21.15
C ASP A 371 13.90 6.02 19.74
N LEU A 372 14.09 4.73 19.47
CA LEU A 372 14.39 4.25 18.12
C LEU A 372 13.23 4.50 17.17
N ASN A 373 12.00 4.22 17.58
CA ASN A 373 10.82 4.42 16.75
C ASN A 373 10.64 5.91 16.39
N ASN A 374 10.82 6.83 17.35
CA ASN A 374 10.81 8.26 17.11
C ASN A 374 11.96 8.72 16.20
N LEU A 375 13.18 8.17 16.40
CA LEU A 375 14.33 8.50 15.55
C LEU A 375 14.09 8.11 14.09
N VAL A 376 13.51 6.94 13.84
CA VAL A 376 13.17 6.48 12.48
C VAL A 376 12.05 7.31 11.85
N ASN A 377 11.05 7.72 12.64
CA ASN A 377 9.87 8.42 12.12
C ASN A 377 10.02 9.94 12.05
N TYR A 378 10.76 10.55 12.98
CA TYR A 378 10.86 12.01 13.10
C TYR A 378 12.29 12.53 12.96
N GLY A 379 13.29 11.63 12.87
CA GLY A 379 14.69 12.02 12.76
C GLY A 379 15.33 12.40 14.11
N ILE A 380 16.32 13.26 14.06
CA ILE A 380 17.20 13.58 15.19
C ILE A 380 16.59 14.69 16.04
N LYS A 381 16.38 14.40 17.33
CA LYS A 381 15.93 15.37 18.34
C LYS A 381 16.91 16.56 18.43
N GLY A 382 16.37 17.76 18.50
CA GLY A 382 17.14 19.02 18.48
C GLY A 382 17.58 19.45 17.09
N MET A 383 17.33 18.62 16.06
CA MET A 383 17.60 18.95 14.67
C MET A 383 16.29 19.00 13.86
N HIS A 384 15.56 17.89 13.79
CA HIS A 384 14.33 17.78 13.01
C HIS A 384 13.07 18.06 13.84
N TYR A 385 13.16 17.89 15.14
CA TYR A 385 12.09 18.24 16.08
C TYR A 385 12.66 18.62 17.45
N GLU A 386 11.87 19.34 18.23
CA GLU A 386 12.13 19.67 19.64
C GLU A 386 11.07 19.06 20.54
N GLN A 387 11.46 18.71 21.77
CA GLN A 387 10.50 18.28 22.80
C GLN A 387 9.73 19.50 23.31
N ALA A 388 8.40 19.47 23.21
CA ALA A 388 7.51 20.52 23.68
C ALA A 388 6.79 20.18 25.00
N GLY A 389 6.74 18.88 25.35
CA GLY A 389 6.13 18.33 26.55
C GLY A 389 6.40 16.84 26.64
N ASP A 390 5.81 16.16 27.65
CA ASP A 390 5.90 14.69 27.71
C ASP A 390 5.10 14.08 26.55
N GLY A 391 5.79 13.38 25.68
CA GLY A 391 5.18 12.78 24.47
C GLY A 391 4.73 13.79 23.42
N ILE A 392 5.06 15.07 23.55
CA ILE A 392 4.69 16.11 22.57
C ILE A 392 5.96 16.70 21.96
N ILE A 393 5.97 16.77 20.63
CA ILE A 393 7.07 17.32 19.84
C ILE A 393 6.63 18.53 19.02
N ARG A 394 7.59 19.38 18.69
CA ARG A 394 7.38 20.58 17.87
C ARG A 394 8.33 20.59 16.69
N GLN A 395 7.86 21.16 15.58
CA GLN A 395 8.68 21.35 14.38
C GLN A 395 9.83 22.34 14.61
N THR A 396 10.91 22.11 13.87
CA THR A 396 12.04 23.03 13.69
C THR A 396 12.09 23.50 12.23
N ASP A 397 12.99 24.41 11.91
CA ASP A 397 13.26 24.83 10.52
C ASP A 397 13.79 23.68 9.64
N ARG A 398 14.23 22.58 10.25
CA ARG A 398 14.78 21.41 9.57
C ARG A 398 13.85 20.20 9.54
N THR A 399 12.65 20.31 10.06
CA THR A 399 11.66 19.18 10.04
C THR A 399 11.45 18.63 8.64
N GLN A 400 11.40 19.51 7.62
CA GLN A 400 11.18 19.10 6.23
C GLN A 400 12.42 18.45 5.58
N ASP A 401 13.60 18.52 6.20
CA ASP A 401 14.80 17.85 5.72
C ASP A 401 14.75 16.33 6.01
N TYR A 402 13.97 15.93 7.03
CA TYR A 402 13.64 14.53 7.33
C TYR A 402 12.23 14.43 7.93
N ASN A 403 11.26 14.15 7.11
CA ASN A 403 9.87 13.88 7.48
C ASN A 403 9.26 12.85 6.51
N PRO A 404 9.59 11.56 6.65
CA PRO A 404 9.11 10.53 5.74
C PRO A 404 7.60 10.34 5.78
N SER A 405 6.90 10.88 6.80
CA SER A 405 5.44 10.73 7.01
C SER A 405 4.96 9.27 6.96
N SER A 406 5.83 8.37 7.43
CA SER A 406 5.71 6.91 7.25
C SER A 406 5.51 6.16 8.57
N ASN A 407 5.15 6.85 9.64
CA ASN A 407 4.94 6.26 10.97
C ASN A 407 3.89 5.13 10.99
N TRP A 408 3.00 5.08 10.02
CA TRP A 408 2.02 4.01 9.84
C TRP A 408 2.62 2.70 9.28
N MET A 409 3.91 2.73 8.85
CA MET A 409 4.61 1.58 8.28
C MET A 409 5.60 0.91 9.24
N PHE A 410 6.04 1.62 10.30
CA PHE A 410 7.21 1.20 11.07
C PHE A 410 6.86 0.82 12.51
N GLY A 411 6.76 -0.48 12.74
CA GLY A 411 6.72 -1.03 14.09
C GLY A 411 5.43 -0.69 14.86
N ASN A 412 5.56 0.06 15.96
CA ASN A 412 4.46 0.39 16.86
C ASN A 412 4.19 1.90 16.87
N GLN A 413 3.14 2.32 16.18
CA GLN A 413 2.78 3.73 16.07
C GLN A 413 2.41 4.36 17.43
N PHE A 414 1.93 3.57 18.39
CA PHE A 414 1.59 4.05 19.74
C PHE A 414 2.81 4.45 20.58
N LEU A 415 4.03 4.17 20.12
CA LEU A 415 5.28 4.65 20.71
C LEU A 415 5.68 6.04 20.22
N ASN A 416 5.09 6.53 19.12
CA ASN A 416 5.45 7.82 18.58
C ASN A 416 5.00 8.97 19.49
N ASP A 417 5.84 9.99 19.57
CA ASP A 417 5.46 11.27 20.09
C ASP A 417 4.43 11.94 19.17
N VAL A 418 3.64 12.86 19.69
CA VAL A 418 2.56 13.56 18.97
C VAL A 418 3.02 14.98 18.70
N TRP A 419 2.74 15.50 17.49
CA TRP A 419 3.03 16.90 17.18
C TRP A 419 2.17 17.84 18.02
N ASP A 420 2.71 18.97 18.49
CA ASP A 420 1.97 20.01 19.25
C ASP A 420 0.81 20.66 18.46
N THR A 421 0.72 20.34 17.18
CA THR A 421 -0.39 20.74 16.28
C THR A 421 -1.47 19.65 16.15
N GLU A 422 -1.23 18.46 16.69
CA GLU A 422 -2.17 17.34 16.70
C GLU A 422 -2.86 17.24 18.08
N ASP A 423 -3.87 16.38 18.15
CA ASP A 423 -4.56 16.08 19.40
C ASP A 423 -3.64 15.31 20.37
N PRO A 424 -3.37 15.78 21.57
CA PRO A 424 -2.52 15.09 22.53
C PRO A 424 -3.06 13.70 22.92
N ASP A 425 -4.38 13.49 22.83
CA ASP A 425 -5.04 12.21 23.14
C ASP A 425 -5.15 11.30 21.89
N LYS A 426 -4.39 11.59 20.85
CA LYS A 426 -4.43 10.88 19.54
C LYS A 426 -4.41 9.35 19.71
N TRP A 427 -3.50 8.84 20.52
CA TRP A 427 -3.33 7.39 20.71
C TRP A 427 -4.47 6.75 21.49
N GLU A 428 -5.07 7.44 22.45
CA GLU A 428 -6.28 6.99 23.15
C GLU A 428 -7.48 6.95 22.20
N LYS A 429 -7.61 7.97 21.36
CA LYS A 429 -8.64 8.01 20.32
C LYS A 429 -8.49 6.88 19.30
N PHE A 430 -7.26 6.47 18.97
CA PHE A 430 -7.02 5.31 18.09
C PHE A 430 -7.47 4.01 18.74
N ARG A 431 -7.22 3.81 20.05
CA ARG A 431 -7.72 2.62 20.76
C ARG A 431 -9.25 2.62 20.79
N ALA A 432 -9.86 3.75 21.15
CA ALA A 432 -11.33 3.90 21.16
C ALA A 432 -11.95 3.77 19.74
N PHE A 433 -11.20 4.13 18.70
CA PHE A 433 -11.66 3.97 17.32
C PHE A 433 -11.82 2.51 16.92
N ASN A 434 -11.00 1.62 17.45
CA ASN A 434 -11.11 0.18 17.21
C ASN A 434 -12.33 -0.45 17.88
N GLU A 435 -12.81 0.15 18.97
CA GLU A 435 -13.96 -0.36 19.72
C GLU A 435 -15.26 -0.18 18.93
N GLY A 436 -16.09 -1.22 18.93
CA GLY A 436 -17.39 -1.20 18.25
C GLY A 436 -17.32 -1.19 16.72
N ALA A 437 -16.16 -1.45 16.11
CA ALA A 437 -16.06 -1.68 14.68
C ALA A 437 -16.69 -3.02 14.29
N HIS A 438 -17.40 -3.05 13.18
CA HIS A 438 -17.97 -4.28 12.63
C HIS A 438 -16.88 -5.16 12.02
N LEU A 439 -16.84 -6.43 12.42
CA LEU A 439 -15.87 -7.39 11.87
C LEU A 439 -16.41 -7.97 10.57
N SER A 440 -15.65 -7.85 9.48
CA SER A 440 -16.01 -8.51 8.23
C SER A 440 -16.14 -10.03 8.43
N PRO A 441 -17.14 -10.69 7.83
CA PRO A 441 -17.21 -12.14 7.80
C PRO A 441 -15.95 -12.78 7.20
N GLY A 442 -15.25 -12.07 6.32
CA GLY A 442 -14.01 -12.49 5.66
C GLY A 442 -12.73 -12.30 6.48
N LEU A 443 -12.83 -11.79 7.72
CA LEU A 443 -11.64 -11.54 8.54
C LEU A 443 -10.80 -12.81 8.77
N GLY A 444 -9.53 -12.75 8.38
CA GLY A 444 -8.56 -13.84 8.42
C GLY A 444 -8.47 -14.67 7.14
N PHE A 445 -9.37 -14.45 6.16
CA PHE A 445 -9.32 -15.13 4.88
C PHE A 445 -8.55 -14.33 3.84
N VAL A 446 -7.76 -15.05 3.01
CA VAL A 446 -7.05 -14.51 1.84
C VAL A 446 -7.23 -15.45 0.67
N PHE A 447 -7.77 -14.95 -0.44
CA PHE A 447 -8.00 -15.71 -1.66
C PHE A 447 -6.71 -16.07 -2.38
N ASP A 448 -6.47 -17.35 -2.66
CA ASP A 448 -5.45 -17.81 -3.61
C ASP A 448 -6.00 -17.77 -5.04
N SER A 449 -5.44 -16.91 -5.86
CA SER A 449 -5.86 -16.73 -7.26
C SER A 449 -5.18 -17.69 -8.25
N ALA A 450 -4.24 -18.52 -7.82
CA ALA A 450 -3.48 -19.42 -8.70
C ALA A 450 -4.37 -20.32 -9.57
N PRO A 451 -5.49 -20.92 -9.06
CA PRO A 451 -6.37 -21.78 -9.87
C PRO A 451 -7.10 -21.06 -11.02
N VAL A 452 -7.21 -19.71 -10.95
CA VAL A 452 -7.95 -18.88 -11.92
C VAL A 452 -7.12 -17.73 -12.49
N LYS A 453 -5.81 -17.89 -12.50
CA LYS A 453 -4.85 -16.84 -12.89
C LYS A 453 -5.12 -16.26 -14.29
N ALA A 454 -5.55 -17.08 -15.23
CA ALA A 454 -5.83 -16.65 -16.61
C ALA A 454 -7.07 -15.75 -16.66
N GLU A 455 -8.13 -16.12 -15.95
CA GLU A 455 -9.37 -15.37 -15.85
C GLU A 455 -9.13 -14.06 -15.09
N VAL A 456 -8.35 -14.07 -14.01
CA VAL A 456 -7.94 -12.84 -13.27
C VAL A 456 -7.25 -11.86 -14.21
N ALA A 457 -6.26 -12.32 -14.99
CA ALA A 457 -5.57 -11.45 -15.94
C ALA A 457 -6.52 -10.86 -17.01
N ALA A 458 -7.48 -11.66 -17.51
CA ALA A 458 -8.45 -11.21 -18.47
C ALA A 458 -9.43 -10.17 -17.89
N VAL A 459 -9.92 -10.41 -16.68
CA VAL A 459 -10.84 -9.49 -15.96
C VAL A 459 -10.15 -8.19 -15.61
N VAL A 460 -8.94 -8.20 -15.07
CA VAL A 460 -8.17 -6.98 -14.77
C VAL A 460 -7.95 -6.11 -16.01
N ASN A 461 -7.80 -6.72 -17.20
CA ASN A 461 -7.71 -5.97 -18.45
C ASN A 461 -9.05 -5.32 -18.84
N VAL A 462 -10.18 -5.92 -18.51
CA VAL A 462 -11.51 -5.30 -18.67
C VAL A 462 -11.67 -4.14 -17.68
N ASP A 463 -11.34 -4.34 -16.43
CA ASP A 463 -11.42 -3.32 -15.36
C ASP A 463 -10.65 -2.04 -15.73
N ARG A 464 -9.44 -2.17 -16.26
CA ARG A 464 -8.65 -1.02 -16.74
C ARG A 464 -9.32 -0.20 -17.82
N GLN A 465 -10.23 -0.79 -18.59
CA GLN A 465 -10.93 -0.09 -19.67
C GLN A 465 -12.17 0.67 -19.19
N TYR A 466 -12.81 0.20 -18.10
CA TYR A 466 -14.14 0.67 -17.71
C TYR A 466 -14.18 1.35 -16.34
N LEU A 467 -13.48 0.82 -15.32
CA LEU A 467 -13.68 1.22 -13.94
C LEU A 467 -13.43 2.71 -13.70
N ASN A 468 -12.34 3.26 -14.25
CA ASN A 468 -12.02 4.67 -14.01
C ASN A 468 -13.13 5.60 -14.51
N ALA A 469 -13.69 5.32 -15.67
CA ALA A 469 -14.75 6.15 -16.24
C ALA A 469 -16.09 5.98 -15.50
N LEU A 470 -16.40 4.77 -15.03
CA LEU A 470 -17.58 4.49 -14.21
C LEU A 470 -17.45 5.15 -12.83
N ASP A 471 -16.35 4.92 -12.12
CA ASP A 471 -16.14 5.38 -10.75
C ASP A 471 -15.98 6.91 -10.63
N THR A 472 -15.56 7.59 -11.71
CA THR A 472 -15.50 9.06 -11.77
C THR A 472 -16.78 9.70 -12.30
N GLY A 473 -17.78 8.91 -12.70
CA GLY A 473 -19.06 9.38 -13.22
C GLY A 473 -18.99 10.03 -14.61
N THR A 474 -17.88 9.88 -15.35
CA THR A 474 -17.67 10.56 -16.63
C THR A 474 -18.49 9.94 -17.78
N VAL A 475 -19.00 8.73 -17.60
CA VAL A 475 -19.79 8.00 -18.61
C VAL A 475 -21.24 7.79 -18.19
N ASP A 476 -22.09 7.50 -19.16
CA ASP A 476 -23.48 7.11 -18.92
C ASP A 476 -23.54 5.68 -18.40
N ILE A 477 -23.99 5.53 -17.14
CA ILE A 477 -24.01 4.27 -16.42
C ILE A 477 -24.97 3.27 -17.07
N ASP A 478 -26.16 3.72 -17.45
CA ASP A 478 -27.19 2.85 -18.01
C ASP A 478 -26.78 2.23 -19.36
N HIS A 479 -25.83 2.89 -20.03
CA HIS A 479 -25.23 2.41 -21.28
C HIS A 479 -23.95 1.61 -21.07
N VAL A 480 -23.06 2.06 -20.19
CA VAL A 480 -21.70 1.50 -20.06
C VAL A 480 -21.62 0.34 -19.08
N LEU A 481 -22.38 0.37 -17.96
CA LEU A 481 -22.36 -0.70 -16.98
C LEU A 481 -22.78 -2.07 -17.56
N PRO A 482 -23.86 -2.19 -18.39
CA PRO A 482 -24.18 -3.47 -19.03
C PRO A 482 -23.09 -3.99 -19.97
N GLN A 483 -22.38 -3.11 -20.67
CA GLN A 483 -21.26 -3.51 -21.54
C GLN A 483 -20.07 -4.02 -20.72
N TYR A 484 -19.77 -3.36 -19.61
CA TYR A 484 -18.74 -3.79 -18.67
C TYR A 484 -19.06 -5.18 -18.09
N GLU A 485 -20.29 -5.40 -17.61
CA GLU A 485 -20.75 -6.69 -17.11
C GLU A 485 -20.61 -7.82 -18.15
N GLU A 486 -21.02 -7.58 -19.40
CA GLU A 486 -20.89 -8.56 -20.47
C GLU A 486 -19.44 -8.91 -20.77
N LYS A 487 -18.55 -7.90 -20.77
CA LYS A 487 -17.10 -8.11 -20.94
C LYS A 487 -16.50 -8.93 -19.78
N LEU A 488 -16.90 -8.65 -18.54
CA LEU A 488 -16.47 -9.42 -17.37
C LEU A 488 -16.96 -10.87 -17.44
N LYS A 489 -18.22 -11.09 -17.84
CA LYS A 489 -18.77 -12.45 -18.04
C LYS A 489 -17.96 -13.20 -19.11
N SER A 490 -17.67 -12.54 -20.22
CA SER A 490 -16.85 -13.11 -21.30
C SER A 490 -15.40 -13.36 -20.88
N ALA A 491 -14.84 -12.56 -19.96
CA ALA A 491 -13.49 -12.70 -19.41
C ALA A 491 -13.41 -13.81 -18.32
N GLY A 492 -14.53 -14.37 -17.89
CA GLY A 492 -14.55 -15.50 -16.95
C GLY A 492 -14.75 -15.14 -15.48
N ILE A 493 -15.33 -13.96 -15.16
CA ILE A 493 -15.59 -13.54 -13.78
C ILE A 493 -16.34 -14.58 -12.96
N ALA A 494 -17.30 -15.29 -13.55
CA ALA A 494 -18.08 -16.32 -12.86
C ALA A 494 -17.21 -17.45 -12.30
N ARG A 495 -16.10 -17.79 -12.98
CA ARG A 495 -15.14 -18.80 -12.50
C ARG A 495 -14.34 -18.28 -11.32
N ILE A 496 -13.94 -17.00 -11.35
CA ILE A 496 -13.23 -16.35 -10.23
C ILE A 496 -14.15 -16.35 -8.98
N ILE A 497 -15.39 -15.86 -9.13
CA ILE A 497 -16.36 -15.80 -8.02
C ILE A 497 -16.62 -17.20 -7.42
N LYS A 498 -16.84 -18.20 -8.28
CA LYS A 498 -17.06 -19.58 -7.83
C LYS A 498 -15.86 -20.14 -7.06
N GLU A 499 -14.65 -19.90 -7.54
CA GLU A 499 -13.44 -20.39 -6.87
C GLU A 499 -13.20 -19.65 -5.56
N LYS A 500 -13.39 -18.32 -5.54
CA LYS A 500 -13.28 -17.51 -4.32
C LYS A 500 -14.30 -17.95 -3.26
N GLN A 501 -15.55 -18.19 -3.65
CA GLN A 501 -16.57 -18.73 -2.76
C GLN A 501 -16.19 -20.11 -2.22
N ARG A 502 -15.72 -21.02 -3.08
CA ARG A 502 -15.30 -22.37 -2.67
C ARG A 502 -14.20 -22.35 -1.60
N GLN A 503 -13.19 -21.49 -1.80
CA GLN A 503 -12.09 -21.34 -0.83
C GLN A 503 -12.60 -20.71 0.46
N PHE A 504 -13.46 -19.71 0.36
CA PHE A 504 -14.03 -19.05 1.52
C PHE A 504 -14.93 -19.98 2.34
N ASP A 505 -15.77 -20.81 1.68
CA ASP A 505 -16.59 -21.82 2.36
C ASP A 505 -15.73 -22.85 3.11
N ALA A 506 -14.60 -23.26 2.51
CA ALA A 506 -13.65 -24.15 3.17
C ALA A 506 -13.04 -23.49 4.42
N TYR A 507 -12.61 -22.24 4.31
CA TYR A 507 -12.10 -21.46 5.46
C TYR A 507 -13.14 -21.34 6.59
N LEU A 508 -14.41 -21.06 6.26
CA LEU A 508 -15.47 -20.95 7.25
C LEU A 508 -15.77 -22.28 7.96
N ALA A 509 -15.58 -23.40 7.27
CA ALA A 509 -15.77 -24.73 7.85
C ALA A 509 -14.65 -25.15 8.82
N GLU A 510 -13.48 -24.53 8.72
CA GLU A 510 -12.32 -24.76 9.60
C GLU A 510 -12.28 -23.80 10.81
N LYS A 511 -13.04 -22.70 10.76
CA LYS A 511 -13.11 -21.68 11.82
C LYS A 511 -14.14 -22.04 12.90
#